data_3b193a50cd0860bad7bf3979437f1575
#
_entry.id   3b193a50cd0860bad7bf3979437f1575
#
_cell.length_a   1.000
_cell.length_b   1.000
_cell.length_c   1.000
_cell.angle_alpha   90.00
_cell.angle_beta   90.00
_cell.angle_gamma   90.00
#
_symmetry.space_group_name_H-M   'P 1'
#
loop_
_entity.id
_entity.type
_entity.pdbx_description
1 polymer ?
#
loop_
_entity_poly.entity_id
_entity_poly.type
_entity_poly.pdbx_seq_one_letter_code
_entity_poly.pdbx_strand_id
1 'polypeptide(L)'
;NDGGLNITHDRGKTWRFVENLPVAQFYHINVDNEFPYNVYGGMQDNGSWAGPAYVLKSQGIRNSYWQELMFGDGFDVVPDPKNSRYGYAMSQEGSVARYDRQTGNTKFIQPTHPNPDVKLRFNWNSAIAMNPIDEETIYFGSQFVHKSTNQGYTWEIISPDLTTNNPDKQKQHESGGITMDATGAENHCTILAIEPSTFDKNLIWVGTDDGHIQLTQNGGESWANVSKNIKNMQKEAWVSQIRASKFNQGEAYVVVNNYRQFDFKPYLFRTRDFGKTWENLVADKPETFGYILAVIQDLEEPNLLFLGTEYGLYVSIDEGENWTKW
;
A
#
# COMPACT_ATOMS: atom_id res chain seq x y z
N ASN A 1 -17.42 8.67 5.52
CA ASN A 1 -18.51 9.65 5.51
C ASN A 1 -18.13 10.85 4.66
N ASP A 2 -18.62 10.87 3.44
CA ASP A 2 -18.20 11.79 2.38
C ASP A 2 -18.69 13.24 2.60
N GLY A 3 -19.69 13.42 3.44
CA GLY A 3 -20.31 14.72 3.70
C GLY A 3 -19.78 15.46 4.96
N GLY A 4 -18.84 14.87 5.70
CA GLY A 4 -18.38 15.43 6.96
C GLY A 4 -19.44 15.41 8.07
N LEU A 5 -19.24 16.20 9.11
CA LEU A 5 -20.13 16.31 10.26
C LEU A 5 -20.85 17.66 10.27
N ASN A 6 -22.15 17.62 10.33
CA ASN A 6 -22.98 18.81 10.52
C ASN A 6 -23.77 18.72 11.83
N ILE A 7 -23.88 19.83 12.55
CA ILE A 7 -24.59 19.90 13.84
C ILE A 7 -25.70 20.95 13.73
N THR A 8 -26.89 20.59 14.24
CA THR A 8 -28.03 21.49 14.43
C THR A 8 -28.32 21.65 15.92
N HIS A 9 -28.66 22.88 16.35
CA HIS A 9 -29.11 23.20 17.70
C HIS A 9 -30.61 23.61 17.75
N ASP A 10 -31.28 23.67 16.60
CA ASP A 10 -32.64 24.15 16.44
C ASP A 10 -33.57 23.15 15.73
N ARG A 11 -33.26 21.85 15.87
CA ARG A 11 -34.05 20.74 15.31
C ARG A 11 -34.09 20.77 13.78
N GLY A 12 -32.94 21.04 13.14
CA GLY A 12 -32.78 20.96 11.71
C GLY A 12 -33.18 22.20 10.93
N LYS A 13 -33.49 23.33 11.60
CA LYS A 13 -33.79 24.59 10.91
C LYS A 13 -32.52 25.26 10.36
N THR A 14 -31.41 25.16 11.11
CA THR A 14 -30.09 25.60 10.69
C THR A 14 -29.04 24.52 10.95
N TRP A 15 -27.99 24.50 10.14
CA TRP A 15 -26.91 23.53 10.24
C TRP A 15 -25.55 24.24 10.24
N ARG A 16 -24.65 23.76 11.11
CA ARG A 16 -23.26 24.18 11.13
C ARG A 16 -22.38 23.01 10.71
N PHE A 17 -21.58 23.21 9.69
CA PHE A 17 -20.53 22.27 9.31
C PHE A 17 -19.39 22.33 10.35
N VAL A 18 -18.87 21.16 10.74
CA VAL A 18 -17.79 21.05 11.72
C VAL A 18 -16.45 20.96 10.97
N GLU A 19 -15.77 22.10 10.82
CA GLU A 19 -14.51 22.21 10.05
C GLU A 19 -13.25 21.88 10.87
N ASN A 20 -13.37 21.75 12.18
CA ASN A 20 -12.25 21.69 13.11
C ASN A 20 -12.04 20.32 13.77
N LEU A 21 -12.48 19.25 13.14
CA LEU A 21 -12.15 17.91 13.60
C LEU A 21 -10.68 17.62 13.29
N PRO A 22 -9.83 17.34 14.30
CA PRO A 22 -8.41 17.04 14.09
C PRO A 22 -8.19 15.57 13.78
N VAL A 23 -8.92 15.05 12.79
CA VAL A 23 -8.87 13.63 12.40
C VAL A 23 -8.80 13.51 10.90
N ALA A 24 -8.05 12.51 10.43
CA ALA A 24 -7.96 12.12 9.04
C ALA A 24 -7.82 10.59 8.96
N GLN A 25 -8.35 9.99 7.91
CA GLN A 25 -8.20 8.56 7.66
C GLN A 25 -7.33 8.37 6.43
N PHE A 26 -6.09 7.95 6.65
CA PHE A 26 -5.14 7.66 5.59
C PHE A 26 -5.23 6.20 5.16
N TYR A 27 -5.10 5.95 3.87
CA TYR A 27 -4.90 4.60 3.34
C TYR A 27 -3.49 4.10 3.59
N HIS A 28 -2.49 4.92 3.21
CA HIS A 28 -1.08 4.64 3.48
C HIS A 28 -0.39 5.88 4.01
N ILE A 29 0.69 5.70 4.77
CA ILE A 29 1.51 6.78 5.32
C ILE A 29 2.97 6.49 4.99
N ASN A 30 3.67 7.50 4.48
CA ASN A 30 5.11 7.51 4.28
C ASN A 30 5.74 8.75 4.92
N VAL A 31 7.05 8.73 5.05
CA VAL A 31 7.86 9.84 5.53
C VAL A 31 9.03 10.09 4.57
N ASP A 32 9.55 11.33 4.56
CA ASP A 32 10.78 11.66 3.85
C ASP A 32 12.01 11.61 4.77
N ASN A 33 13.19 11.86 4.20
CA ASN A 33 14.47 11.88 4.90
C ASN A 33 14.89 13.29 5.36
N GLU A 34 13.98 14.27 5.34
CA GLU A 34 14.25 15.63 5.83
C GLU A 34 14.37 15.66 7.37
N PHE A 35 14.96 16.71 7.90
CA PHE A 35 14.98 16.94 9.33
C PHE A 35 14.50 18.38 9.66
N PRO A 36 13.37 18.54 10.36
CA PRO A 36 12.39 17.51 10.72
C PRO A 36 11.70 16.93 9.48
N TYR A 37 11.34 15.64 9.56
CA TYR A 37 10.71 14.94 8.44
C TYR A 37 9.27 15.39 8.19
N ASN A 38 8.78 15.18 6.99
CA ASN A 38 7.39 15.34 6.64
C ASN A 38 6.66 13.99 6.60
N VAL A 39 5.37 14.03 6.83
CA VAL A 39 4.44 12.91 6.70
C VAL A 39 3.66 13.08 5.40
N TYR A 40 3.50 11.98 4.68
CA TYR A 40 2.79 11.90 3.41
C TYR A 40 1.69 10.86 3.50
N GLY A 41 0.57 11.10 2.83
CA GLY A 41 -0.49 10.11 2.74
C GLY A 41 -1.67 10.58 1.91
N GLY A 42 -2.47 9.60 1.49
CA GLY A 42 -3.68 9.82 0.72
C GLY A 42 -4.94 9.40 1.49
N MET A 43 -6.03 10.07 1.21
CA MET A 43 -7.33 9.90 1.84
C MET A 43 -8.41 9.79 0.77
N GLN A 44 -9.39 8.94 0.99
CA GLN A 44 -10.56 8.88 0.11
C GLN A 44 -11.28 10.23 0.09
N ASP A 45 -11.68 10.67 -1.10
CA ASP A 45 -12.38 11.94 -1.39
C ASP A 45 -11.63 13.22 -0.99
N ASN A 46 -10.46 13.10 -0.38
CA ASN A 46 -9.73 14.24 0.19
C ASN A 46 -8.30 14.38 -0.33
N GLY A 47 -7.93 13.67 -1.39
CA GLY A 47 -6.64 13.82 -2.07
C GLY A 47 -5.44 13.25 -1.30
N SER A 48 -4.28 13.55 -1.83
CA SER A 48 -2.97 13.17 -1.29
C SER A 48 -2.24 14.40 -0.75
N TRP A 49 -1.67 14.29 0.45
CA TRP A 49 -1.13 15.42 1.19
C TRP A 49 0.27 15.17 1.73
N ALA A 50 1.01 16.26 1.92
CA ALA A 50 2.27 16.29 2.66
C ALA A 50 2.22 17.37 3.73
N GLY A 51 2.74 17.09 4.92
CA GLY A 51 2.82 18.05 6.00
C GLY A 51 3.94 17.73 6.99
N PRO A 52 4.37 18.70 7.81
CA PRO A 52 5.47 18.48 8.74
C PRO A 52 5.03 17.57 9.89
N ALA A 53 5.90 16.64 10.29
CA ALA A 53 5.70 15.85 11.50
C ALA A 53 5.92 16.69 12.77
N TYR A 54 6.67 17.78 12.67
CA TYR A 54 7.05 18.62 13.80
C TYR A 54 7.27 20.07 13.39
N VAL A 55 6.88 21.01 14.24
CA VAL A 55 7.15 22.45 14.09
C VAL A 55 7.56 23.08 15.40
N LEU A 56 8.58 23.96 15.36
CA LEU A 56 9.06 24.73 16.53
C LEU A 56 8.20 25.97 16.79
N LYS A 57 6.87 25.80 16.84
CA LYS A 57 5.93 26.90 17.10
C LYS A 57 4.97 26.54 18.23
N SER A 58 4.73 27.47 19.14
CA SER A 58 3.87 27.26 20.30
C SER A 58 2.43 26.85 19.96
N GLN A 59 1.95 27.23 18.76
CA GLN A 59 0.61 26.87 18.30
C GLN A 59 0.55 25.49 17.61
N GLY A 60 1.67 24.77 17.51
CA GLY A 60 1.75 23.47 16.85
C GLY A 60 1.55 23.51 15.34
N ILE A 61 1.22 22.38 14.75
CA ILE A 61 0.97 22.20 13.32
C ILE A 61 -0.40 22.77 12.97
N ARG A 62 -0.44 23.61 11.93
CA ARG A 62 -1.68 24.23 11.41
C ARG A 62 -2.02 23.64 10.04
N ASN A 63 -3.27 23.75 9.63
CA ASN A 63 -3.73 23.31 8.30
C ASN A 63 -2.92 23.95 7.16
N SER A 64 -2.49 25.21 7.32
CA SER A 64 -1.68 25.92 6.33
C SER A 64 -0.27 25.35 6.10
N TYR A 65 0.17 24.39 6.91
CA TYR A 65 1.44 23.68 6.70
C TYR A 65 1.30 22.43 5.84
N TRP A 66 0.05 21.98 5.64
CA TRP A 66 -0.26 20.86 4.77
C TRP A 66 -0.40 21.32 3.33
N GLN A 67 0.20 20.56 2.42
CA GLN A 67 0.16 20.83 0.99
C GLN A 67 -0.52 19.65 0.29
N GLU A 68 -1.54 19.94 -0.49
CA GLU A 68 -2.12 18.97 -1.41
C GLU A 68 -1.14 18.68 -2.55
N LEU A 69 -0.93 17.40 -2.84
CA LEU A 69 -0.01 16.92 -3.86
C LEU A 69 -0.74 16.45 -5.12
N MET A 70 -1.89 15.82 -4.93
CA MET A 70 -2.74 15.30 -6.00
C MET A 70 -4.17 15.16 -5.49
N PHE A 71 -5.14 15.59 -6.26
CA PHE A 71 -6.55 15.41 -5.96
C PHE A 71 -7.06 14.05 -6.45
N GLY A 72 -8.18 13.59 -5.87
CA GLY A 72 -8.87 12.32 -6.13
C GLY A 72 -8.99 11.50 -4.84
N ASP A 73 -9.31 10.22 -4.96
CA ASP A 73 -9.15 9.28 -3.84
C ASP A 73 -7.66 9.03 -3.67
N GLY A 74 -7.05 9.68 -2.69
CA GLY A 74 -5.63 9.55 -2.41
C GLY A 74 -5.32 8.22 -1.75
N PHE A 75 -4.22 7.59 -2.16
CA PHE A 75 -3.76 6.32 -1.60
C PHE A 75 -2.30 6.42 -1.15
N ASP A 76 -1.39 5.85 -1.90
CA ASP A 76 0.02 5.90 -1.56
C ASP A 76 0.68 7.17 -2.10
N VAL A 77 1.55 7.74 -1.29
CA VAL A 77 2.42 8.86 -1.66
C VAL A 77 3.85 8.48 -1.33
N VAL A 78 4.70 8.43 -2.35
CA VAL A 78 6.09 8.00 -2.22
C VAL A 78 7.00 9.19 -2.48
N PRO A 79 7.56 9.85 -1.43
CA PRO A 79 8.53 10.92 -1.60
C PRO A 79 9.85 10.38 -2.16
N ASP A 80 10.52 11.18 -2.98
CA ASP A 80 11.85 10.88 -3.48
C ASP A 80 12.85 10.94 -2.30
N PRO A 81 13.60 9.87 -2.00
CA PRO A 81 14.45 9.79 -0.81
C PRO A 81 15.66 10.74 -0.87
N LYS A 82 16.07 11.19 -2.07
CA LYS A 82 17.15 12.15 -2.26
C LYS A 82 16.70 13.59 -2.23
N ASN A 83 15.45 13.84 -2.64
CA ASN A 83 14.92 15.19 -2.75
C ASN A 83 13.40 15.19 -2.62
N SER A 84 12.91 15.36 -1.41
CA SER A 84 11.49 15.35 -1.05
C SER A 84 10.63 16.44 -1.71
N ARG A 85 11.27 17.37 -2.44
CA ARG A 85 10.55 18.27 -3.36
C ARG A 85 9.74 17.48 -4.37
N TYR A 86 10.25 16.34 -4.81
CA TYR A 86 9.63 15.44 -5.78
C TYR A 86 9.14 14.17 -5.13
N GLY A 87 8.30 13.45 -5.83
CA GLY A 87 7.79 12.14 -5.46
C GLY A 87 6.60 11.78 -6.32
N TYR A 88 5.90 10.74 -5.90
CA TYR A 88 4.80 10.15 -6.64
C TYR A 88 3.57 10.09 -5.74
N ALA A 89 2.43 10.43 -6.30
CA ALA A 89 1.12 10.27 -5.65
C ALA A 89 0.18 9.54 -6.62
N MET A 90 -0.72 8.76 -6.07
CA MET A 90 -1.66 8.00 -6.86
C MET A 90 -3.09 8.21 -6.41
N SER A 91 -4.03 7.96 -7.33
CA SER A 91 -5.44 7.89 -7.06
C SER A 91 -6.07 6.68 -7.74
N GLN A 92 -7.39 6.55 -7.66
CA GLN A 92 -8.15 5.43 -8.21
C GLN A 92 -7.86 5.19 -9.71
N GLU A 93 -8.21 4.00 -10.18
CA GLU A 93 -8.07 3.56 -11.59
C GLU A 93 -6.62 3.52 -12.11
N GLY A 94 -5.64 3.42 -11.18
CA GLY A 94 -4.22 3.41 -11.54
C GLY A 94 -3.69 4.78 -11.96
N SER A 95 -4.44 5.85 -11.68
CA SER A 95 -3.95 7.19 -11.90
C SER A 95 -2.76 7.46 -11.00
N VAL A 96 -1.62 7.80 -11.59
CA VAL A 96 -0.37 8.09 -10.88
C VAL A 96 0.29 9.30 -11.50
N ALA A 97 0.82 10.18 -10.63
CA ALA A 97 1.50 11.39 -11.05
C ALA A 97 2.81 11.60 -10.28
N ARG A 98 3.78 12.20 -10.95
CA ARG A 98 4.96 12.77 -10.31
C ARG A 98 4.64 14.22 -9.92
N TYR A 99 4.79 14.55 -8.65
CA TYR A 99 4.57 15.90 -8.13
C TYR A 99 5.87 16.71 -7.97
N ASP A 100 5.76 18.04 -7.98
CA ASP A 100 6.78 18.99 -7.58
C ASP A 100 6.20 19.91 -6.49
N ARG A 101 6.59 19.72 -5.25
CA ARG A 101 6.10 20.49 -4.09
C ARG A 101 6.41 21.99 -4.16
N GLN A 102 7.49 22.37 -4.83
CA GLN A 102 7.88 23.77 -4.92
C GLN A 102 7.00 24.56 -5.90
N THR A 103 6.61 23.95 -7.01
CA THR A 103 5.82 24.62 -8.05
C THR A 103 4.33 24.30 -7.95
N GLY A 104 3.95 23.23 -7.24
CA GLY A 104 2.59 22.67 -7.23
C GLY A 104 2.21 21.94 -8.51
N ASN A 105 3.15 21.70 -9.42
CA ASN A 105 2.88 20.99 -10.66
C ASN A 105 2.82 19.48 -10.44
N THR A 106 1.91 18.83 -11.14
CA THR A 106 1.82 17.37 -11.23
C THR A 106 1.88 16.94 -12.69
N LYS A 107 2.59 15.84 -12.95
CA LYS A 107 2.67 15.21 -14.26
C LYS A 107 2.16 13.79 -14.17
N PHE A 108 1.06 13.49 -14.87
CA PHE A 108 0.54 12.13 -14.96
C PHE A 108 1.51 11.24 -15.75
N ILE A 109 1.76 10.06 -15.19
CA ILE A 109 2.75 9.09 -15.68
C ILE A 109 2.20 7.67 -15.74
N GLN A 110 0.88 7.50 -15.74
CA GLN A 110 0.23 6.19 -15.77
C GLN A 110 0.77 5.32 -16.92
N PRO A 111 1.17 4.06 -16.65
CA PRO A 111 1.61 3.15 -17.69
C PRO A 111 0.49 2.76 -18.63
N THR A 112 0.85 2.46 -19.88
CA THR A 112 -0.04 1.90 -20.90
C THR A 112 0.54 0.58 -21.41
N HIS A 113 -0.33 -0.32 -21.89
CA HIS A 113 0.14 -1.55 -22.50
C HIS A 113 0.53 -1.32 -23.98
N PRO A 114 1.64 -1.91 -24.49
CA PRO A 114 2.06 -1.76 -25.88
C PRO A 114 1.02 -2.26 -26.89
N ASN A 115 0.26 -3.32 -26.52
CA ASN A 115 -0.91 -3.75 -27.29
C ASN A 115 -2.16 -3.04 -26.75
N PRO A 116 -2.85 -2.18 -27.54
CA PRO A 116 -4.02 -1.45 -27.08
C PRO A 116 -5.25 -2.33 -26.77
N ASP A 117 -5.27 -3.58 -27.24
CA ASP A 117 -6.35 -4.53 -26.95
C ASP A 117 -6.25 -5.12 -25.55
N VAL A 118 -5.11 -4.94 -24.87
CA VAL A 118 -4.92 -5.42 -23.50
C VAL A 118 -5.32 -4.33 -22.51
N LYS A 119 -6.45 -4.53 -21.84
CA LYS A 119 -6.88 -3.65 -20.76
C LYS A 119 -5.99 -3.88 -19.53
N LEU A 120 -5.35 -2.82 -19.03
CA LEU A 120 -4.69 -2.84 -17.73
C LEU A 120 -5.77 -2.79 -16.64
N ARG A 121 -5.60 -3.65 -15.64
CA ARG A 121 -6.46 -3.72 -14.45
C ARG A 121 -5.71 -3.09 -13.29
N PHE A 122 -6.28 -2.08 -12.69
CA PHE A 122 -5.73 -1.43 -11.49
C PHE A 122 -6.72 -1.61 -10.36
N ASN A 123 -6.22 -1.93 -9.18
CA ASN A 123 -7.04 -1.91 -7.98
C ASN A 123 -7.41 -0.48 -7.61
N TRP A 124 -8.38 -0.33 -6.73
CA TRP A 124 -8.65 0.95 -6.09
C TRP A 124 -7.35 1.55 -5.53
N ASN A 125 -6.60 0.75 -4.81
CA ASN A 125 -5.28 1.06 -4.27
C ASN A 125 -4.20 0.24 -4.98
N SER A 126 -3.71 0.73 -6.11
CA SER A 126 -2.64 0.09 -6.88
C SER A 126 -1.29 0.21 -6.16
N ALA A 127 -0.42 -0.77 -6.33
CA ALA A 127 0.90 -0.74 -5.72
C ALA A 127 1.86 0.20 -6.45
N ILE A 128 2.60 1.00 -5.68
CA ILE A 128 3.74 1.79 -6.15
C ILE A 128 4.92 1.60 -5.20
N ALA A 129 6.14 1.47 -5.75
CA ALA A 129 7.35 1.36 -4.95
C ALA A 129 8.55 1.97 -5.68
N MET A 130 9.49 2.52 -4.91
CA MET A 130 10.82 2.89 -5.39
C MET A 130 11.81 1.78 -5.04
N ASN A 131 12.80 1.55 -5.91
CA ASN A 131 13.87 0.61 -5.60
C ASN A 131 14.82 1.26 -4.58
N PRO A 132 15.06 0.64 -3.41
CA PRO A 132 15.88 1.25 -2.37
C PRO A 132 17.39 1.28 -2.67
N ILE A 133 17.84 0.55 -3.69
CA ILE A 133 19.24 0.50 -4.13
C ILE A 133 19.45 1.37 -5.36
N ASP A 134 18.49 1.37 -6.28
CA ASP A 134 18.46 2.16 -7.51
C ASP A 134 17.24 3.10 -7.47
N GLU A 135 17.40 4.19 -6.74
CA GLU A 135 16.32 5.13 -6.40
C GLU A 135 15.75 5.88 -7.63
N GLU A 136 16.35 5.77 -8.82
CA GLU A 136 15.74 6.24 -10.07
C GLU A 136 14.70 5.27 -10.61
N THR A 137 14.76 4.02 -10.16
CA THR A 137 13.83 2.97 -10.56
C THR A 137 12.59 2.98 -9.70
N ILE A 138 11.43 3.08 -10.35
CA ILE A 138 10.11 2.94 -9.73
C ILE A 138 9.36 1.78 -10.35
N TYR A 139 8.48 1.17 -9.55
CA TYR A 139 7.58 0.10 -9.96
C TYR A 139 6.13 0.52 -9.74
N PHE A 140 5.24 0.09 -10.64
CA PHE A 140 3.81 0.30 -10.51
C PHE A 140 3.04 -0.97 -10.90
N GLY A 141 1.97 -1.29 -10.15
CA GLY A 141 1.23 -2.53 -10.29
C GLY A 141 -0.10 -2.36 -11.02
N SER A 142 -0.28 -3.11 -12.12
CA SER A 142 -1.58 -3.47 -12.67
C SER A 142 -1.82 -4.97 -12.41
N GLN A 143 -2.16 -5.80 -13.39
CA GLN A 143 -1.93 -7.24 -13.36
C GLN A 143 -0.48 -7.59 -13.69
N PHE A 144 0.27 -6.63 -14.19
CA PHE A 144 1.69 -6.69 -14.51
C PHE A 144 2.48 -5.78 -13.57
N VAL A 145 3.77 -6.08 -13.40
CA VAL A 145 4.73 -5.13 -12.83
C VAL A 145 5.28 -4.25 -13.95
N HIS A 146 5.03 -2.96 -13.85
CA HIS A 146 5.62 -1.94 -14.70
C HIS A 146 6.84 -1.35 -14.00
N LYS A 147 7.96 -1.23 -14.73
CA LYS A 147 9.21 -0.64 -14.27
C LYS A 147 9.53 0.60 -15.09
N SER A 148 9.95 1.67 -14.42
CA SER A 148 10.50 2.86 -15.07
C SER A 148 11.83 3.22 -14.42
N THR A 149 12.82 3.58 -15.24
CA THR A 149 14.15 4.07 -14.82
C THR A 149 14.35 5.54 -15.15
N ASN A 150 13.29 6.24 -15.53
CA ASN A 150 13.29 7.64 -15.91
C ASN A 150 12.09 8.40 -15.34
N GLN A 151 11.77 8.15 -14.07
CA GLN A 151 10.76 8.89 -13.31
C GLN A 151 9.33 8.77 -13.91
N GLY A 152 9.01 7.64 -14.54
CA GLY A 152 7.70 7.37 -15.12
C GLY A 152 7.48 7.93 -16.53
N TYR A 153 8.50 8.49 -17.19
CA TYR A 153 8.35 8.97 -18.57
C TYR A 153 8.15 7.82 -19.55
N THR A 154 8.76 6.68 -19.31
CA THR A 154 8.55 5.43 -20.05
C THR A 154 8.47 4.26 -19.08
N TRP A 155 7.72 3.24 -19.47
CA TRP A 155 7.49 2.04 -18.68
C TRP A 155 7.81 0.79 -19.48
N GLU A 156 8.40 -0.19 -18.82
CA GLU A 156 8.65 -1.54 -19.28
C GLU A 156 7.80 -2.51 -18.46
N ILE A 157 7.16 -3.48 -19.11
CA ILE A 157 6.48 -4.58 -18.42
C ILE A 157 7.52 -5.66 -18.16
N ILE A 158 7.79 -5.95 -16.88
CA ILE A 158 8.81 -6.90 -16.44
C ILE A 158 8.22 -8.19 -15.87
N SER A 159 6.92 -8.44 -16.08
CA SER A 159 6.28 -9.68 -15.60
C SER A 159 5.23 -10.19 -16.59
N PRO A 160 4.88 -11.48 -16.55
CA PRO A 160 3.58 -11.94 -17.05
C PRO A 160 2.44 -11.40 -16.18
N ASP A 161 1.18 -11.73 -16.48
CA ASP A 161 0.06 -11.56 -15.54
C ASP A 161 0.35 -12.40 -14.27
N LEU A 162 0.53 -11.71 -13.13
CA LEU A 162 0.91 -12.33 -11.85
C LEU A 162 -0.28 -12.78 -11.00
N THR A 163 -1.49 -12.53 -11.49
CA THR A 163 -2.76 -12.78 -10.82
C THR A 163 -3.33 -14.15 -11.20
N THR A 164 -4.48 -14.52 -10.66
CA THR A 164 -5.22 -15.70 -11.13
C THR A 164 -5.85 -15.50 -12.50
N ASN A 165 -6.02 -14.24 -12.91
CA ASN A 165 -6.73 -13.83 -14.13
C ASN A 165 -8.12 -14.48 -14.25
N ASN A 166 -8.85 -14.60 -13.14
CA ASN A 166 -10.16 -15.22 -13.10
C ASN A 166 -11.20 -14.33 -13.83
N PRO A 167 -11.78 -14.77 -14.98
CA PRO A 167 -12.70 -13.95 -15.75
C PRO A 167 -14.02 -13.69 -15.03
N ASP A 168 -14.43 -14.53 -14.11
CA ASP A 168 -15.68 -14.35 -13.36
C ASP A 168 -15.56 -13.21 -12.33
N LYS A 169 -14.34 -12.96 -11.86
CA LYS A 169 -14.04 -11.83 -10.95
C LYS A 169 -13.78 -10.51 -11.66
N GLN A 170 -13.72 -10.51 -12.98
CA GLN A 170 -13.48 -9.32 -13.80
C GLN A 170 -14.76 -8.73 -14.40
N LYS A 171 -15.93 -9.17 -13.92
CA LYS A 171 -17.26 -8.73 -14.36
C LYS A 171 -17.82 -7.64 -13.45
N GLN A 172 -17.00 -6.64 -13.09
CA GLN A 172 -17.40 -5.59 -12.16
C GLN A 172 -18.64 -4.82 -12.60
N HIS A 173 -18.89 -4.71 -13.92
CA HIS A 173 -20.07 -4.05 -14.46
C HIS A 173 -21.36 -4.88 -14.33
N GLU A 174 -21.26 -6.18 -14.06
CA GLU A 174 -22.41 -7.07 -13.91
C GLU A 174 -22.79 -7.30 -12.45
N SER A 175 -21.79 -7.40 -11.56
CA SER A 175 -22.01 -7.79 -10.17
C SER A 175 -21.12 -7.07 -9.19
N GLY A 176 -20.24 -6.23 -9.69
CA GLY A 176 -19.26 -5.61 -8.86
C GLY A 176 -18.15 -6.53 -8.43
N GLY A 177 -17.66 -7.44 -9.03
CA GLY A 177 -16.49 -8.29 -8.74
C GLY A 177 -15.95 -8.29 -7.29
N ILE A 178 -15.82 -7.11 -6.67
CA ILE A 178 -15.41 -6.91 -5.28
C ILE A 178 -16.62 -6.61 -4.39
N THR A 179 -17.50 -5.71 -4.83
CA THR A 179 -18.73 -5.31 -4.16
C THR A 179 -19.88 -5.29 -5.16
N MET A 180 -21.11 -5.23 -4.65
CA MET A 180 -22.30 -5.11 -5.50
C MET A 180 -22.44 -3.72 -6.14
N ASP A 181 -21.72 -2.75 -5.64
CA ASP A 181 -21.70 -1.35 -6.08
C ASP A 181 -20.34 -1.01 -6.70
N ALA A 182 -19.96 -1.79 -7.70
CA ALA A 182 -18.68 -1.62 -8.36
C ALA A 182 -18.66 -0.41 -9.28
N THR A 183 -17.61 0.37 -9.12
CA THR A 183 -17.23 1.44 -10.04
C THR A 183 -16.17 0.93 -11.03
N GLY A 184 -15.77 1.75 -11.99
CA GLY A 184 -14.66 1.43 -12.90
C GLY A 184 -13.31 1.24 -12.19
N ALA A 185 -13.19 1.72 -10.95
CA ALA A 185 -11.99 1.62 -10.12
C ALA A 185 -11.86 0.28 -9.38
N GLU A 186 -12.94 -0.45 -9.19
CA GLU A 186 -12.96 -1.71 -8.43
C GLU A 186 -12.63 -2.92 -9.32
N ASN A 187 -11.46 -2.93 -9.90
CA ASN A 187 -10.98 -4.10 -10.63
C ASN A 187 -10.47 -5.17 -9.67
N HIS A 188 -10.64 -6.44 -10.06
CA HIS A 188 -10.08 -7.62 -9.39
C HIS A 188 -9.03 -8.29 -10.27
N CYS A 189 -8.22 -9.18 -9.70
CA CYS A 189 -7.02 -9.76 -10.30
C CYS A 189 -5.98 -8.67 -10.59
N THR A 190 -5.54 -8.01 -9.54
CA THR A 190 -4.63 -6.86 -9.57
C THR A 190 -3.52 -6.99 -8.53
N ILE A 191 -2.45 -6.24 -8.73
CA ILE A 191 -1.33 -6.16 -7.77
C ILE A 191 -1.64 -5.09 -6.72
N LEU A 192 -1.55 -5.48 -5.44
CA LEU A 192 -1.75 -4.62 -4.27
C LEU A 192 -0.47 -4.21 -3.57
N ALA A 193 0.58 -5.03 -3.66
CA ALA A 193 1.84 -4.79 -3.00
C ALA A 193 3.01 -5.08 -3.94
N ILE A 194 3.98 -4.19 -3.95
CA ILE A 194 5.29 -4.38 -4.59
C ILE A 194 6.34 -3.99 -3.55
N GLU A 195 7.23 -4.91 -3.22
CA GLU A 195 8.27 -4.68 -2.22
C GLU A 195 9.63 -5.08 -2.78
N PRO A 196 10.44 -4.12 -3.28
CA PRO A 196 11.81 -4.36 -3.67
C PRO A 196 12.70 -4.58 -2.44
N SER A 197 13.67 -5.48 -2.56
CA SER A 197 14.64 -5.78 -1.51
C SER A 197 15.67 -4.67 -1.34
N THR A 198 16.13 -4.47 -0.09
CA THR A 198 17.27 -3.60 0.22
C THR A 198 18.63 -4.25 -0.01
N PHE A 199 18.70 -5.55 -0.30
CA PHE A 199 19.94 -6.31 -0.53
C PHE A 199 20.30 -6.49 -1.99
N ASP A 200 19.29 -6.64 -2.85
CA ASP A 200 19.47 -6.89 -4.28
C ASP A 200 18.36 -6.18 -5.06
N LYS A 201 18.76 -5.29 -5.96
CA LYS A 201 17.85 -4.51 -6.81
C LYS A 201 16.97 -5.38 -7.73
N ASN A 202 17.37 -6.63 -7.95
CA ASN A 202 16.66 -7.58 -8.80
C ASN A 202 15.69 -8.48 -8.02
N LEU A 203 15.70 -8.41 -6.68
CA LEU A 203 14.81 -9.16 -5.81
C LEU A 203 13.56 -8.34 -5.49
N ILE A 204 12.40 -8.81 -5.98
CA ILE A 204 11.13 -8.08 -5.84
C ILE A 204 10.04 -9.07 -5.42
N TRP A 205 9.33 -8.72 -4.36
CA TRP A 205 8.14 -9.40 -3.89
C TRP A 205 6.88 -8.69 -4.41
N VAL A 206 5.85 -9.45 -4.76
CA VAL A 206 4.58 -8.91 -5.24
C VAL A 206 3.42 -9.65 -4.60
N GLY A 207 2.43 -8.90 -4.12
CA GLY A 207 1.18 -9.41 -3.57
C GLY A 207 -0.02 -8.99 -4.41
N THR A 208 -1.01 -9.88 -4.54
CA THR A 208 -2.22 -9.64 -5.34
C THR A 208 -3.50 -9.68 -4.49
N ASP A 209 -4.57 -9.13 -5.01
CA ASP A 209 -5.90 -9.14 -4.40
C ASP A 209 -6.62 -10.50 -4.48
N ASP A 210 -6.04 -11.43 -5.20
CA ASP A 210 -6.56 -12.79 -5.41
C ASP A 210 -5.66 -13.89 -4.82
N GLY A 211 -4.78 -13.51 -3.88
CA GLY A 211 -4.06 -14.43 -3.00
C GLY A 211 -2.73 -14.93 -3.53
N HIS A 212 -2.17 -14.36 -4.57
CA HIS A 212 -0.83 -14.72 -5.02
C HIS A 212 0.24 -13.89 -4.30
N ILE A 213 1.31 -14.57 -3.91
CA ILE A 213 2.59 -13.97 -3.51
C ILE A 213 3.60 -14.42 -4.56
N GLN A 214 4.08 -13.48 -5.35
CA GLN A 214 5.01 -13.72 -6.44
C GLN A 214 6.39 -13.17 -6.08
N LEU A 215 7.42 -13.84 -6.53
CA LEU A 215 8.80 -13.47 -6.28
C LEU A 215 9.63 -13.57 -7.56
N THR A 216 10.39 -12.52 -7.86
CA THR A 216 11.52 -12.57 -8.78
C THR A 216 12.83 -12.34 -8.03
N GLN A 217 13.89 -13.04 -8.44
CA GLN A 217 15.26 -12.87 -7.94
C GLN A 217 16.21 -12.42 -9.04
N ASN A 218 15.70 -12.11 -10.23
CA ASN A 218 16.47 -11.76 -11.42
C ASN A 218 15.86 -10.58 -12.19
N GLY A 219 15.23 -9.65 -11.48
CA GLY A 219 14.74 -8.40 -12.05
C GLY A 219 13.53 -8.52 -12.97
N GLY A 220 12.80 -9.65 -12.89
CA GLY A 220 11.59 -9.88 -13.69
C GLY A 220 11.80 -10.89 -14.83
N GLU A 221 13.01 -11.40 -15.09
CA GLU A 221 13.24 -12.44 -16.12
C GLU A 221 12.43 -13.72 -15.83
N SER A 222 12.22 -14.03 -14.55
CA SER A 222 11.35 -15.13 -14.13
C SER A 222 10.65 -14.81 -12.82
N TRP A 223 9.46 -15.39 -12.63
CA TRP A 223 8.61 -15.22 -11.46
C TRP A 223 8.17 -16.56 -10.89
N ALA A 224 8.15 -16.67 -9.57
CA ALA A 224 7.71 -17.85 -8.85
C ALA A 224 6.54 -17.51 -7.92
N ASN A 225 5.42 -18.22 -8.04
CA ASN A 225 4.33 -18.13 -7.07
C ASN A 225 4.69 -18.94 -5.83
N VAL A 226 5.02 -18.23 -4.73
CA VAL A 226 5.43 -18.80 -3.45
C VAL A 226 4.29 -18.90 -2.43
N SER A 227 3.11 -18.33 -2.71
CA SER A 227 1.92 -18.49 -1.86
C SER A 227 1.49 -19.93 -1.70
N LYS A 228 1.78 -20.78 -2.71
CA LYS A 228 1.50 -22.23 -2.70
C LYS A 228 2.15 -22.98 -1.53
N ASN A 229 3.22 -22.41 -0.97
CA ASN A 229 3.98 -22.99 0.14
C ASN A 229 3.39 -22.64 1.51
N ILE A 230 2.43 -21.71 1.56
CA ILE A 230 1.73 -21.31 2.80
C ILE A 230 0.63 -22.33 3.08
N LYS A 231 0.80 -23.07 4.17
CA LYS A 231 -0.24 -24.01 4.65
C LYS A 231 -1.46 -23.22 5.13
N ASN A 232 -2.66 -23.64 4.69
CA ASN A 232 -3.94 -23.06 5.11
C ASN A 232 -4.11 -21.56 4.79
N MET A 233 -3.41 -21.04 3.79
CA MET A 233 -3.72 -19.71 3.27
C MET A 233 -5.14 -19.71 2.70
N GLN A 234 -5.91 -18.69 3.05
CA GLN A 234 -7.26 -18.54 2.53
C GLN A 234 -7.23 -18.25 1.03
N LYS A 235 -8.08 -18.93 0.28
CA LYS A 235 -8.19 -18.70 -1.17
C LYS A 235 -8.68 -17.28 -1.44
N GLU A 236 -8.10 -16.65 -2.45
CA GLU A 236 -8.50 -15.32 -2.91
C GLU A 236 -8.48 -14.24 -1.81
N ALA A 237 -7.74 -14.48 -0.73
CA ALA A 237 -7.53 -13.45 0.30
C ALA A 237 -6.54 -12.40 -0.19
N TRP A 238 -6.76 -11.16 0.19
CA TRP A 238 -5.92 -10.06 -0.25
C TRP A 238 -4.55 -10.09 0.42
N VAL A 239 -3.50 -10.09 -0.40
CA VAL A 239 -2.13 -9.85 0.07
C VAL A 239 -1.92 -8.34 0.09
N SER A 240 -2.33 -7.73 1.19
CA SER A 240 -2.45 -6.26 1.31
C SER A 240 -1.11 -5.56 1.53
N GLN A 241 -0.13 -6.25 2.10
CA GLN A 241 1.20 -5.70 2.31
C GLN A 241 2.26 -6.80 2.33
N ILE A 242 3.43 -6.48 1.78
CA ILE A 242 4.65 -7.25 1.93
C ILE A 242 5.74 -6.30 2.44
N ARG A 243 6.57 -6.78 3.38
CA ARG A 243 7.75 -6.07 3.87
C ARG A 243 8.96 -6.99 3.82
N ALA A 244 9.92 -6.70 2.96
CA ALA A 244 11.20 -7.38 2.95
C ALA A 244 12.03 -6.94 4.15
N SER A 245 12.65 -7.89 4.83
CA SER A 245 13.54 -7.60 5.95
C SER A 245 14.77 -6.82 5.47
N LYS A 246 15.26 -5.92 6.31
CA LYS A 246 16.55 -5.22 6.10
C LYS A 246 17.73 -5.96 6.70
N PHE A 247 17.49 -7.08 7.39
CA PHE A 247 18.51 -7.85 8.11
C PHE A 247 18.83 -9.19 7.45
N ASN A 248 17.88 -9.74 6.68
CA ASN A 248 18.05 -11.01 5.98
C ASN A 248 17.44 -10.95 4.58
N GLN A 249 18.24 -11.18 3.55
CA GLN A 249 17.84 -11.10 2.15
C GLN A 249 16.69 -12.04 1.78
N GLY A 250 16.63 -13.23 2.40
CA GLY A 250 15.58 -14.22 2.13
C GLY A 250 14.31 -14.03 2.94
N GLU A 251 14.27 -13.03 3.82
CA GLU A 251 13.18 -12.82 4.76
C GLU A 251 12.19 -11.76 4.29
N ALA A 252 10.91 -12.10 4.44
CA ALA A 252 9.81 -11.17 4.21
C ALA A 252 8.63 -11.48 5.14
N TYR A 253 7.91 -10.43 5.50
CA TYR A 253 6.65 -10.46 6.23
C TYR A 253 5.51 -10.16 5.27
N VAL A 254 4.44 -10.94 5.35
CA VAL A 254 3.29 -10.82 4.45
C VAL A 254 2.01 -10.69 5.26
N VAL A 255 1.31 -9.60 5.06
CA VAL A 255 -0.02 -9.37 5.61
C VAL A 255 -1.06 -9.85 4.62
N VAL A 256 -1.95 -10.70 5.11
CA VAL A 256 -3.10 -11.18 4.35
C VAL A 256 -4.36 -10.81 5.12
N ASN A 257 -5.38 -10.31 4.43
CA ASN A 257 -6.68 -10.12 5.04
C ASN A 257 -7.80 -10.72 4.18
N ASN A 258 -8.87 -11.14 4.86
CA ASN A 258 -9.97 -11.85 4.22
C ASN A 258 -11.35 -11.35 4.69
N TYR A 259 -11.42 -10.16 5.29
CA TYR A 259 -12.66 -9.60 5.84
C TYR A 259 -13.75 -9.43 4.78
N ARG A 260 -13.38 -9.28 3.50
CA ARG A 260 -14.33 -9.23 2.37
C ARG A 260 -15.10 -10.53 2.17
N GLN A 261 -14.58 -11.63 2.72
CA GLN A 261 -15.24 -12.94 2.77
C GLN A 261 -15.75 -13.28 4.18
N PHE A 262 -15.97 -12.26 5.02
CA PHE A 262 -16.44 -12.39 6.42
C PHE A 262 -15.48 -13.20 7.32
N ASP A 263 -14.21 -13.28 6.97
CA ASP A 263 -13.17 -13.87 7.80
C ASP A 263 -12.28 -12.75 8.37
N PHE A 264 -12.51 -12.42 9.63
CA PHE A 264 -11.86 -11.30 10.35
C PHE A 264 -10.65 -11.73 11.16
N LYS A 265 -10.14 -12.95 10.94
CA LYS A 265 -8.95 -13.44 11.64
C LYS A 265 -7.69 -12.71 11.20
N PRO A 266 -6.72 -12.56 12.12
CA PRO A 266 -5.41 -12.04 11.75
C PRO A 266 -4.60 -13.08 10.96
N TYR A 267 -3.91 -12.61 9.92
CA TYR A 267 -2.99 -13.42 9.11
C TYR A 267 -1.71 -12.63 8.87
N LEU A 268 -0.61 -13.11 9.47
CA LEU A 268 0.73 -12.59 9.28
C LEU A 268 1.68 -13.76 9.05
N PHE A 269 2.27 -13.81 7.87
CA PHE A 269 3.21 -14.85 7.50
C PHE A 269 4.62 -14.30 7.38
N ARG A 270 5.60 -15.09 7.82
CA ARG A 270 7.02 -14.83 7.65
C ARG A 270 7.68 -15.95 6.88
N THR A 271 8.56 -15.62 5.95
CA THR A 271 9.53 -16.52 5.34
C THR A 271 10.95 -16.04 5.66
N ARG A 272 11.93 -16.95 5.68
CA ARG A 272 13.37 -16.63 5.79
C ARG A 272 14.20 -17.24 4.65
N ASP A 273 13.54 -17.86 3.68
CA ASP A 273 14.16 -18.67 2.63
C ASP A 273 13.57 -18.42 1.25
N PHE A 274 13.24 -17.16 0.95
CA PHE A 274 12.65 -16.74 -0.32
C PHE A 274 11.30 -17.41 -0.62
N GLY A 275 10.46 -17.59 0.42
CA GLY A 275 9.14 -18.16 0.28
C GLY A 275 9.08 -19.69 0.07
N LYS A 276 10.17 -20.41 0.31
CA LYS A 276 10.16 -21.88 0.28
C LYS A 276 9.41 -22.45 1.47
N THR A 277 9.58 -21.84 2.65
CA THR A 277 8.82 -22.16 3.87
C THR A 277 8.23 -20.90 4.50
N TRP A 278 7.13 -21.08 5.22
CA TRP A 278 6.38 -19.99 5.84
C TRP A 278 5.95 -20.35 7.26
N GLU A 279 5.99 -19.37 8.13
CA GLU A 279 5.54 -19.41 9.50
C GLU A 279 4.39 -18.40 9.67
N ASN A 280 3.32 -18.78 10.39
CA ASN A 280 2.26 -17.85 10.79
C ASN A 280 2.57 -17.30 12.18
N LEU A 281 2.89 -16.02 12.28
CA LEU A 281 3.31 -15.35 13.52
C LEU A 281 2.15 -15.01 14.46
N VAL A 282 0.91 -15.18 14.02
CA VAL A 282 -0.29 -14.82 14.79
C VAL A 282 -1.28 -15.98 14.90
N ALA A 283 -0.90 -17.18 14.47
CA ALA A 283 -1.71 -18.38 14.67
C ALA A 283 -1.93 -18.61 16.16
N ASP A 284 -3.20 -18.81 16.54
CA ASP A 284 -3.61 -19.08 17.91
C ASP A 284 -3.18 -18.02 18.95
N LYS A 285 -2.94 -16.77 18.52
CA LYS A 285 -2.63 -15.64 19.40
C LYS A 285 -3.90 -14.86 19.74
N PRO A 286 -4.45 -15.02 20.96
CA PRO A 286 -5.70 -14.37 21.35
C PRO A 286 -5.56 -12.84 21.50
N GLU A 287 -4.36 -12.34 21.70
CA GLU A 287 -4.05 -10.92 21.83
C GLU A 287 -4.14 -10.12 20.52
N THR A 288 -4.07 -10.80 19.36
CA THR A 288 -4.20 -10.17 18.04
C THR A 288 -5.61 -10.33 17.53
N PHE A 289 -6.51 -9.47 17.96
CA PHE A 289 -7.91 -9.50 17.54
C PHE A 289 -8.17 -8.63 16.31
N GLY A 290 -9.00 -9.13 15.39
CA GLY A 290 -9.34 -8.48 14.15
C GLY A 290 -8.30 -8.74 13.04
N TYR A 291 -8.66 -8.36 11.82
CA TYR A 291 -7.77 -8.52 10.68
C TYR A 291 -6.59 -7.53 10.75
N ILE A 292 -5.49 -7.93 10.14
CA ILE A 292 -4.26 -7.13 10.08
C ILE A 292 -4.29 -6.24 8.85
N LEU A 293 -3.80 -5.00 9.01
CA LEU A 293 -3.67 -4.03 7.93
C LEU A 293 -2.21 -3.73 7.58
N ALA A 294 -1.32 -3.71 8.59
CA ALA A 294 0.07 -3.34 8.38
C ALA A 294 1.01 -4.05 9.34
N VAL A 295 2.22 -4.32 8.87
CA VAL A 295 3.36 -4.75 9.67
C VAL A 295 4.59 -3.93 9.29
N ILE A 296 5.44 -3.63 10.26
CA ILE A 296 6.76 -3.07 10.02
C ILE A 296 7.76 -3.68 10.99
N GLN A 297 8.92 -4.07 10.47
CA GLN A 297 10.10 -4.40 11.26
C GLN A 297 10.85 -3.09 11.55
N ASP A 298 11.35 -2.92 12.77
CA ASP A 298 12.18 -1.77 13.12
C ASP A 298 13.43 -1.69 12.23
N LEU A 299 13.94 -0.48 12.02
CA LEU A 299 15.05 -0.27 11.08
C LEU A 299 16.42 -0.64 11.64
N GLU A 300 16.54 -0.72 12.98
CA GLU A 300 17.79 -0.96 13.70
C GLU A 300 17.74 -2.24 14.54
N GLU A 301 16.53 -2.60 15.07
CA GLU A 301 16.35 -3.76 15.94
C GLU A 301 15.54 -4.85 15.23
N PRO A 302 16.18 -5.94 14.74
CA PRO A 302 15.49 -6.98 13.96
C PRO A 302 14.37 -7.70 14.70
N ASN A 303 14.46 -7.76 16.05
CA ASN A 303 13.49 -8.45 16.88
C ASN A 303 12.22 -7.63 17.13
N LEU A 304 12.27 -6.31 16.84
CA LEU A 304 11.18 -5.38 17.11
C LEU A 304 10.25 -5.28 15.91
N LEU A 305 9.00 -5.69 16.10
CA LEU A 305 7.95 -5.62 15.09
C LEU A 305 6.77 -4.79 15.63
N PHE A 306 6.15 -4.03 14.73
CA PHE A 306 4.89 -3.33 14.98
C PHE A 306 3.81 -3.87 14.07
N LEU A 307 2.61 -4.11 14.61
CA LEU A 307 1.49 -4.69 13.92
C LEU A 307 0.25 -3.82 14.08
N GLY A 308 -0.24 -3.29 12.97
CA GLY A 308 -1.50 -2.54 12.91
C GLY A 308 -2.66 -3.47 12.58
N THR A 309 -3.67 -3.51 13.45
CA THR A 309 -4.87 -4.31 13.29
C THR A 309 -6.12 -3.44 13.33
N GLU A 310 -7.28 -4.02 13.04
CA GLU A 310 -8.58 -3.35 13.20
C GLU A 310 -8.77 -2.76 14.61
N TYR A 311 -8.22 -3.41 15.64
CA TYR A 311 -8.46 -3.02 17.04
C TYR A 311 -7.26 -2.36 17.72
N GLY A 312 -6.22 -2.01 16.99
CA GLY A 312 -5.13 -1.22 17.53
C GLY A 312 -3.73 -1.65 17.09
N LEU A 313 -2.75 -1.09 17.80
CA LEU A 313 -1.34 -1.34 17.60
C LEU A 313 -0.87 -2.45 18.55
N TYR A 314 -0.11 -3.39 18.01
CA TYR A 314 0.59 -4.42 18.78
C TYR A 314 2.08 -4.35 18.51
N VAL A 315 2.87 -4.69 19.51
CA VAL A 315 4.34 -4.69 19.49
C VAL A 315 4.86 -6.06 19.90
N SER A 316 5.83 -6.55 19.16
CA SER A 316 6.65 -7.71 19.52
C SER A 316 8.11 -7.29 19.62
N ILE A 317 8.81 -7.79 20.65
CA ILE A 317 10.25 -7.57 20.86
C ILE A 317 11.07 -8.86 20.70
N ASP A 318 10.43 -9.91 20.18
CA ASP A 318 10.96 -11.26 20.03
C ASP A 318 10.60 -11.87 18.67
N GLU A 319 10.71 -11.08 17.61
CA GLU A 319 10.47 -11.49 16.20
C GLU A 319 9.06 -12.04 15.94
N GLY A 320 8.06 -11.63 16.71
CA GLY A 320 6.67 -12.06 16.55
C GLY A 320 6.29 -13.32 17.32
N GLU A 321 7.15 -13.80 18.24
CA GLU A 321 6.79 -14.91 19.11
C GLU A 321 5.71 -14.50 20.11
N ASN A 322 5.81 -13.29 20.67
CA ASN A 322 4.80 -12.72 21.56
C ASN A 322 4.41 -11.31 21.11
N TRP A 323 3.13 -10.97 21.32
CA TRP A 323 2.57 -9.68 20.96
C TRP A 323 1.92 -9.02 22.17
N THR A 324 2.24 -7.75 22.39
CA THR A 324 1.64 -6.92 23.44
C THR A 324 0.86 -5.78 22.77
N LYS A 325 -0.37 -5.57 23.21
CA LYS A 325 -1.16 -4.42 22.74
C LYS A 325 -0.56 -3.15 23.36
N TRP A 326 -0.32 -2.16 22.50
CA TRP A 326 0.23 -0.86 22.88
C TRP A 326 -0.86 0.07 23.38
#